data_cbfc7925f619605d98f1ec346900ea66
#
_entry.id   cbfc7925f619605d98f1ec346900ea66
#
_cell.length_a   1.000
_cell.length_b   1.000
_cell.length_c   1.000
_cell.angle_alpha   90.00
_cell.angle_beta   90.00
_cell.angle_gamma   90.00
#
_symmetry.space_group_name_H-M   'P 1'
#
loop_
_entity.id
_entity.type
_entity.pdbx_description
1 polymer ?
#
loop_
_entity_poly.entity_id
_entity_poly.type
_entity_poly.pdbx_seq_one_letter_code
_entity_poly.pdbx_strand_id
1 'polypeptide(L)'
;MAIANVTPDHALTALTQSQQALQTALTRESSGKRLQSAAGGPSEFAIATALQTQVAAFNAASQNVQTAFNATDVASQALSQTSSILSQLRTLAVAGVNDFLSPTDRAALQTQANQLVAQANTIAQTTNFNGAPLLSGQFAGANAGSPAQANVVANAPLAQGGQLVTQITAANANFQNPNGPAQGFGGISTQNSTVQVEIVAGPNGQAVAKVTAVDSATGQQITLPGSFNPGATVSGLENVNVKLGTFTSGDVGQVATIQIQQAVPPNAQNSALQVQSGGDEGNVTGVTFGNASAASLQIANADLSTSANSTNSIGRLDQAIAQLGQTQTALGSQQVQLQYQVRANDTAAVNLQTAQSNLSDANVGIENTNATLSSVREQLALAVVAQRNTQSAAVLTLFGR
;
A
#
# COMPACT_ATOMS: atom_id res chain seq x y z
N MET A 1 -33.89 -77.84 -6.57
CA MET A 1 -33.13 -76.64 -6.94
C MET A 1 -33.89 -75.95 -8.05
N ALA A 2 -34.65 -74.93 -7.72
CA ALA A 2 -35.39 -74.17 -8.72
C ALA A 2 -34.39 -73.33 -9.51
N ILE A 3 -34.13 -73.66 -10.77
CA ILE A 3 -33.39 -72.82 -11.71
C ILE A 3 -34.32 -71.65 -11.98
N ALA A 4 -34.01 -70.51 -11.39
CA ALA A 4 -34.74 -69.27 -11.64
C ALA A 4 -34.79 -69.06 -13.15
N ASN A 5 -36.01 -68.90 -13.66
CA ASN A 5 -36.31 -68.78 -15.07
C ASN A 5 -35.78 -67.38 -15.55
N VAL A 6 -34.52 -67.37 -15.92
CA VAL A 6 -33.89 -66.14 -16.45
C VAL A 6 -34.47 -65.91 -17.83
N THR A 7 -35.42 -64.98 -17.96
CA THR A 7 -36.05 -64.66 -19.25
C THR A 7 -34.97 -64.01 -20.21
N PRO A 8 -35.15 -64.12 -21.54
CA PRO A 8 -34.22 -63.57 -22.52
C PRO A 8 -33.89 -62.15 -22.27
N ASP A 9 -34.84 -61.38 -21.80
CA ASP A 9 -34.68 -59.96 -21.49
C ASP A 9 -33.68 -59.70 -20.34
N HIS A 10 -33.63 -60.62 -19.33
CA HIS A 10 -32.67 -60.46 -18.22
C HIS A 10 -31.20 -60.71 -18.63
N ALA A 11 -30.96 -61.65 -19.57
CA ALA A 11 -29.61 -61.90 -20.07
C ALA A 11 -29.09 -60.78 -20.99
N LEU A 12 -29.97 -60.24 -21.84
CA LEU A 12 -29.65 -59.06 -22.66
C LEU A 12 -29.46 -57.79 -21.81
N THR A 13 -30.30 -57.60 -20.80
CA THR A 13 -30.15 -56.46 -19.86
C THR A 13 -28.85 -56.56 -19.09
N ALA A 14 -28.46 -57.73 -18.62
CA ALA A 14 -27.19 -57.97 -17.93
C ALA A 14 -25.99 -57.74 -18.83
N LEU A 15 -26.07 -58.11 -20.13
CA LEU A 15 -25.03 -57.84 -21.13
C LEU A 15 -24.86 -56.35 -21.34
N THR A 16 -25.96 -55.62 -21.58
CA THR A 16 -25.92 -54.18 -21.79
C THR A 16 -25.39 -53.44 -20.56
N GLN A 17 -25.79 -53.85 -19.37
CA GLN A 17 -25.29 -53.27 -18.11
C GLN A 17 -23.79 -53.51 -17.93
N SER A 18 -23.28 -54.73 -18.23
CA SER A 18 -21.87 -55.03 -18.10
C SER A 18 -21.01 -54.28 -19.13
N GLN A 19 -21.51 -54.09 -20.36
CA GLN A 19 -20.85 -53.27 -21.38
C GLN A 19 -20.78 -51.77 -20.96
N GLN A 20 -21.87 -51.24 -20.44
CA GLN A 20 -21.89 -49.84 -19.93
C GLN A 20 -20.94 -49.67 -18.73
N ALA A 21 -20.92 -50.65 -17.80
CA ALA A 21 -20.02 -50.61 -16.65
C ALA A 21 -18.55 -50.72 -17.08
N LEU A 22 -18.23 -51.57 -18.08
CA LEU A 22 -16.89 -51.66 -18.64
C LEU A 22 -16.45 -50.35 -19.30
N GLN A 23 -17.30 -49.76 -20.16
CA GLN A 23 -17.00 -48.46 -20.79
C GLN A 23 -16.79 -47.36 -19.75
N THR A 24 -17.62 -47.34 -18.68
CA THR A 24 -17.47 -46.35 -17.61
C THR A 24 -16.15 -46.55 -16.85
N ALA A 25 -15.78 -47.79 -16.52
CA ALA A 25 -14.53 -48.08 -15.83
C ALA A 25 -13.29 -47.69 -16.70
N LEU A 26 -13.30 -48.05 -17.97
CA LEU A 26 -12.22 -47.68 -18.93
C LEU A 26 -12.12 -46.16 -19.11
N THR A 27 -13.24 -45.46 -19.18
CA THR A 27 -13.25 -43.99 -19.31
C THR A 27 -12.70 -43.32 -18.04
N ARG A 28 -13.03 -43.82 -16.85
CA ARG A 28 -12.48 -43.35 -15.59
C ARG A 28 -10.99 -43.64 -15.46
N GLU A 29 -10.56 -44.82 -15.88
CA GLU A 29 -9.16 -45.24 -15.89
C GLU A 29 -8.35 -44.36 -16.84
N SER A 30 -8.82 -44.11 -18.07
CA SER A 30 -8.13 -43.30 -19.06
C SER A 30 -8.04 -41.81 -18.72
N SER A 31 -9.07 -41.27 -18.02
CA SER A 31 -9.12 -39.87 -17.62
C SER A 31 -8.51 -39.63 -16.23
N GLY A 32 -8.30 -40.67 -15.44
CA GLY A 32 -7.90 -40.56 -14.04
C GLY A 32 -8.98 -39.96 -13.12
N LYS A 33 -10.19 -39.71 -13.65
CA LYS A 33 -11.28 -39.07 -12.89
C LYS A 33 -12.47 -39.98 -12.71
N ARG A 34 -12.93 -40.12 -11.45
CA ARG A 34 -14.16 -40.81 -11.09
C ARG A 34 -15.40 -40.00 -11.48
N LEU A 35 -15.33 -38.67 -11.28
CA LEU A 35 -16.42 -37.74 -11.55
C LEU A 35 -16.11 -36.95 -12.84
N GLN A 36 -16.59 -37.41 -13.96
CA GLN A 36 -16.45 -36.76 -15.26
C GLN A 36 -17.64 -35.84 -15.59
N SER A 37 -18.80 -36.15 -15.02
CA SER A 37 -20.04 -35.43 -15.22
C SER A 37 -20.94 -35.51 -14.00
N ALA A 38 -21.95 -34.65 -13.93
CA ALA A 38 -22.96 -34.69 -12.87
C ALA A 38 -23.71 -36.02 -12.77
N ALA A 39 -23.77 -36.85 -13.86
CA ALA A 39 -24.41 -38.17 -13.86
C ALA A 39 -23.67 -39.18 -12.96
N GLY A 40 -22.36 -38.98 -12.70
CA GLY A 40 -21.57 -39.88 -11.85
C GLY A 40 -21.71 -39.66 -10.35
N GLY A 41 -22.36 -38.53 -9.94
CA GLY A 41 -22.59 -38.13 -8.55
C GLY A 41 -22.89 -36.61 -8.50
N PRO A 42 -24.15 -36.20 -8.57
CA PRO A 42 -24.51 -34.78 -8.73
C PRO A 42 -24.00 -33.91 -7.58
N SER A 43 -24.10 -34.35 -6.35
CA SER A 43 -23.65 -33.63 -5.16
C SER A 43 -22.12 -33.50 -5.11
N GLU A 44 -21.43 -34.61 -5.35
CA GLU A 44 -19.96 -34.61 -5.33
C GLU A 44 -19.37 -33.82 -6.48
N PHE A 45 -20.01 -33.87 -7.65
CA PHE A 45 -19.61 -33.09 -8.83
C PHE A 45 -19.78 -31.59 -8.57
N ALA A 46 -20.88 -31.17 -7.93
CA ALA A 46 -21.10 -29.76 -7.56
C ALA A 46 -20.05 -29.30 -6.57
N ILE A 47 -19.71 -30.08 -5.55
CA ILE A 47 -18.66 -29.77 -4.58
C ILE A 47 -17.29 -29.68 -5.27
N ALA A 48 -16.94 -30.66 -6.11
CA ALA A 48 -15.66 -30.67 -6.83
C ALA A 48 -15.50 -29.45 -7.75
N THR A 49 -16.59 -29.03 -8.42
CA THR A 49 -16.60 -27.82 -9.25
C THR A 49 -16.45 -26.55 -8.42
N ALA A 50 -17.11 -26.46 -7.25
CA ALA A 50 -16.97 -25.35 -6.33
C ALA A 50 -15.52 -25.24 -5.80
N LEU A 51 -14.91 -26.36 -5.41
CA LEU A 51 -13.51 -26.40 -4.98
C LEU A 51 -12.55 -25.97 -6.10
N GLN A 52 -12.80 -26.41 -7.34
CA GLN A 52 -12.01 -25.99 -8.50
C GLN A 52 -12.08 -24.46 -8.74
N THR A 53 -13.27 -23.88 -8.58
CA THR A 53 -13.46 -22.43 -8.69
C THR A 53 -12.70 -21.70 -7.58
N GLN A 54 -12.74 -22.21 -6.34
CA GLN A 54 -12.00 -21.63 -5.23
C GLN A 54 -10.47 -21.73 -5.44
N VAL A 55 -9.95 -22.86 -5.93
CA VAL A 55 -8.53 -23.00 -6.30
C VAL A 55 -8.13 -21.93 -7.34
N ALA A 56 -8.95 -21.75 -8.38
CA ALA A 56 -8.69 -20.73 -9.39
C ALA A 56 -8.71 -19.31 -8.80
N ALA A 57 -9.64 -19.04 -7.87
CA ALA A 57 -9.75 -17.76 -7.19
C ALA A 57 -8.51 -17.48 -6.30
N PHE A 58 -8.03 -18.44 -5.53
CA PHE A 58 -6.80 -18.28 -4.73
C PHE A 58 -5.56 -18.11 -5.59
N ASN A 59 -5.45 -18.80 -6.73
CA ASN A 59 -4.35 -18.61 -7.66
C ASN A 59 -4.37 -17.20 -8.27
N ALA A 60 -5.54 -16.69 -8.66
CA ALA A 60 -5.68 -15.32 -9.14
C ALA A 60 -5.35 -14.29 -8.05
N ALA A 61 -5.80 -14.52 -6.82
CA ALA A 61 -5.46 -13.68 -5.67
C ALA A 61 -3.95 -13.66 -5.40
N SER A 62 -3.28 -14.82 -5.49
CA SER A 62 -1.82 -14.92 -5.34
C SER A 62 -1.10 -14.07 -6.40
N GLN A 63 -1.55 -14.08 -7.66
CA GLN A 63 -1.01 -13.24 -8.73
C GLN A 63 -1.24 -11.75 -8.47
N ASN A 64 -2.42 -11.38 -7.97
CA ASN A 64 -2.72 -9.98 -7.62
C ASN A 64 -1.80 -9.48 -6.50
N VAL A 65 -1.62 -10.28 -5.45
CA VAL A 65 -0.72 -9.98 -4.33
C VAL A 65 0.73 -9.88 -4.82
N GLN A 66 1.18 -10.76 -5.71
CA GLN A 66 2.51 -10.69 -6.31
C GLN A 66 2.70 -9.42 -7.15
N THR A 67 1.65 -8.98 -7.85
CA THR A 67 1.66 -7.72 -8.60
C THR A 67 1.80 -6.52 -7.66
N ALA A 68 1.08 -6.53 -6.54
CA ALA A 68 1.22 -5.51 -5.50
C ALA A 68 2.62 -5.52 -4.87
N PHE A 69 3.17 -6.69 -4.61
CA PHE A 69 4.56 -6.83 -4.12
C PHE A 69 5.56 -6.19 -5.08
N ASN A 70 5.43 -6.43 -6.39
CA ASN A 70 6.30 -5.83 -7.41
C ASN A 70 6.16 -4.30 -7.43
N ALA A 71 4.94 -3.76 -7.24
CA ALA A 71 4.73 -2.32 -7.13
C ALA A 71 5.43 -1.74 -5.88
N THR A 72 5.37 -2.45 -4.72
CA THR A 72 6.08 -2.01 -3.52
C THR A 72 7.59 -2.05 -3.67
N ASP A 73 8.11 -3.00 -4.46
CA ASP A 73 9.55 -3.09 -4.75
C ASP A 73 10.03 -1.91 -5.59
N VAL A 74 9.28 -1.54 -6.64
CA VAL A 74 9.56 -0.34 -7.45
C VAL A 74 9.57 0.92 -6.59
N ALA A 75 8.57 1.08 -5.71
CA ALA A 75 8.51 2.22 -4.79
C ALA A 75 9.69 2.24 -3.81
N SER A 76 10.07 1.10 -3.25
CA SER A 76 11.19 0.97 -2.32
C SER A 76 12.52 1.38 -2.96
N GLN A 77 12.77 0.98 -4.19
CA GLN A 77 13.97 1.37 -4.95
C GLN A 77 13.99 2.89 -5.19
N ALA A 78 12.86 3.48 -5.57
CA ALA A 78 12.76 4.93 -5.78
C ALA A 78 12.97 5.72 -4.47
N LEU A 79 12.42 5.24 -3.35
CA LEU A 79 12.67 5.83 -2.02
C LEU A 79 14.15 5.74 -1.62
N SER A 80 14.85 4.66 -1.96
CA SER A 80 16.28 4.52 -1.70
C SER A 80 17.10 5.53 -2.51
N GLN A 81 16.73 5.79 -3.76
CA GLN A 81 17.36 6.85 -4.57
C GLN A 81 17.09 8.22 -3.98
N THR A 82 15.86 8.50 -3.55
CA THR A 82 15.51 9.76 -2.87
C THR A 82 16.29 9.94 -1.59
N SER A 83 16.49 8.90 -0.79
CA SER A 83 17.32 8.93 0.43
C SER A 83 18.77 9.32 0.13
N SER A 84 19.34 8.80 -0.96
CA SER A 84 20.69 9.17 -1.41
C SER A 84 20.77 10.66 -1.78
N ILE A 85 19.76 11.19 -2.47
CA ILE A 85 19.69 12.61 -2.83
C ILE A 85 19.57 13.46 -1.58
N LEU A 86 18.74 13.10 -0.61
CA LEU A 86 18.63 13.83 0.67
C LEU A 86 19.94 13.86 1.43
N SER A 87 20.71 12.78 1.41
CA SER A 87 22.04 12.71 2.04
C SER A 87 23.03 13.66 1.34
N GLN A 88 22.98 13.76 0.02
CA GLN A 88 23.80 14.72 -0.75
C GLN A 88 23.37 16.17 -0.45
N LEU A 89 22.07 16.47 -0.42
CA LEU A 89 21.53 17.77 -0.03
C LEU A 89 22.01 18.17 1.37
N ARG A 90 21.99 17.22 2.31
CA ARG A 90 22.47 17.45 3.67
C ARG A 90 23.95 17.80 3.69
N THR A 91 24.76 17.13 2.88
CA THR A 91 26.20 17.44 2.74
C THR A 91 26.42 18.85 2.21
N LEU A 92 25.66 19.28 1.20
CA LEU A 92 25.70 20.66 0.69
C LEU A 92 25.26 21.68 1.75
N ALA A 93 24.21 21.35 2.52
CA ALA A 93 23.73 22.22 3.59
C ALA A 93 24.79 22.37 4.69
N VAL A 94 25.47 21.29 5.09
CA VAL A 94 26.58 21.34 6.05
C VAL A 94 27.73 22.20 5.51
N ALA A 95 28.09 22.06 4.23
CA ALA A 95 29.09 22.92 3.60
C ALA A 95 28.65 24.39 3.63
N GLY A 96 27.34 24.66 3.43
CA GLY A 96 26.78 26.03 3.44
C GLY A 96 26.79 26.71 4.80
N VAL A 97 26.97 26.00 5.91
CA VAL A 97 27.10 26.62 7.26
C VAL A 97 28.41 27.38 7.43
N ASN A 98 29.41 27.06 6.62
CA ASN A 98 30.73 27.68 6.75
C ASN A 98 30.68 29.20 6.44
N ASP A 99 31.00 30.04 7.43
CA ASP A 99 30.99 31.51 7.31
C ASP A 99 32.09 32.09 6.41
N PHE A 100 33.13 31.28 6.09
CA PHE A 100 34.18 31.69 5.16
C PHE A 100 33.78 31.61 3.68
N LEU A 101 32.60 31.06 3.37
CA LEU A 101 32.13 31.01 2.00
C LEU A 101 31.75 32.38 1.46
N SER A 102 32.22 32.69 0.24
CA SER A 102 31.80 33.89 -0.46
C SER A 102 30.31 33.79 -0.91
N PRO A 103 29.64 34.89 -1.18
CA PRO A 103 28.29 34.89 -1.74
C PRO A 103 28.19 34.11 -3.05
N THR A 104 29.24 34.11 -3.86
CA THR A 104 29.32 33.34 -5.12
C THR A 104 29.36 31.84 -4.88
N ASP A 105 30.16 31.40 -3.88
CA ASP A 105 30.24 29.99 -3.51
C ASP A 105 28.89 29.47 -2.96
N ARG A 106 28.23 30.27 -2.13
CA ARG A 106 26.89 29.98 -1.63
C ARG A 106 25.86 29.85 -2.75
N ALA A 107 25.91 30.76 -3.73
CA ALA A 107 25.04 30.69 -4.92
C ALA A 107 25.28 29.40 -5.73
N ALA A 108 26.55 28.96 -5.82
CA ALA A 108 26.88 27.70 -6.47
C ALA A 108 26.32 26.50 -5.69
N LEU A 109 26.44 26.46 -4.36
CA LEU A 109 25.82 25.43 -3.50
C LEU A 109 24.30 25.42 -3.64
N GLN A 110 23.66 26.60 -3.65
CA GLN A 110 22.21 26.73 -3.84
C GLN A 110 21.77 26.16 -5.20
N THR A 111 22.53 26.44 -6.25
CA THR A 111 22.22 25.90 -7.59
C THR A 111 22.27 24.39 -7.61
N GLN A 112 23.27 23.78 -6.97
CA GLN A 112 23.38 22.32 -6.84
C GLN A 112 22.24 21.76 -5.99
N ALA A 113 21.89 22.42 -4.88
CA ALA A 113 20.78 22.02 -4.03
C ALA A 113 19.45 22.03 -4.80
N ASN A 114 19.19 23.08 -5.56
CA ASN A 114 17.98 23.18 -6.40
C ASN A 114 17.90 22.04 -7.44
N GLN A 115 19.02 21.66 -8.04
CA GLN A 115 19.07 20.51 -8.98
C GLN A 115 18.74 19.19 -8.29
N LEU A 116 19.27 18.95 -7.08
CA LEU A 116 18.99 17.75 -6.31
C LEU A 116 17.53 17.69 -5.85
N VAL A 117 16.96 18.82 -5.42
CA VAL A 117 15.54 18.92 -5.07
C VAL A 117 14.65 18.61 -6.28
N ALA A 118 14.98 19.19 -7.45
CA ALA A 118 14.26 18.91 -8.69
C ALA A 118 14.35 17.42 -9.07
N GLN A 119 15.52 16.80 -8.88
CA GLN A 119 15.73 15.37 -9.15
C GLN A 119 14.90 14.49 -8.19
N ALA A 120 14.87 14.79 -6.89
CA ALA A 120 14.04 14.09 -5.93
C ALA A 120 12.54 14.19 -6.28
N ASN A 121 12.10 15.39 -6.67
CA ASN A 121 10.73 15.62 -7.10
C ASN A 121 10.39 14.86 -8.39
N THR A 122 11.31 14.80 -9.34
CA THR A 122 11.14 14.01 -10.57
C THR A 122 10.98 12.55 -10.25
N ILE A 123 11.80 11.97 -9.36
CA ILE A 123 11.66 10.56 -8.92
C ILE A 123 10.26 10.33 -8.36
N ALA A 124 9.78 11.19 -7.46
CA ALA A 124 8.45 11.05 -6.86
C ALA A 124 7.30 11.11 -7.90
N GLN A 125 7.44 11.93 -8.94
CA GLN A 125 6.43 12.10 -9.98
C GLN A 125 6.48 11.02 -11.06
N THR A 126 7.68 10.54 -11.40
CA THR A 126 7.85 9.56 -12.50
C THR A 126 7.79 8.11 -12.03
N THR A 127 7.93 7.86 -10.72
CA THR A 127 7.78 6.52 -10.17
C THR A 127 6.32 6.07 -10.26
N ASN A 128 6.07 5.18 -11.22
CA ASN A 128 4.74 4.63 -11.45
C ASN A 128 4.82 3.12 -11.68
N PHE A 129 3.70 2.44 -11.47
CA PHE A 129 3.49 1.05 -11.78
C PHE A 129 2.19 0.91 -12.56
N ASN A 130 2.27 0.41 -13.79
CA ASN A 130 1.13 0.29 -14.71
C ASN A 130 0.33 1.61 -14.87
N GLY A 131 1.04 2.75 -14.94
CA GLY A 131 0.43 4.09 -15.06
C GLY A 131 -0.09 4.69 -13.76
N ALA A 132 -0.08 3.96 -12.65
CA ALA A 132 -0.46 4.48 -11.34
C ALA A 132 0.77 5.10 -10.63
N PRO A 133 0.77 6.41 -10.31
CA PRO A 133 1.89 7.05 -9.63
C PRO A 133 1.94 6.60 -8.17
N LEU A 134 3.07 6.04 -7.75
CA LEU A 134 3.19 5.41 -6.43
C LEU A 134 3.58 6.42 -5.33
N LEU A 135 4.47 7.38 -5.62
CA LEU A 135 5.10 8.26 -4.63
C LEU A 135 4.59 9.70 -4.67
N SER A 136 3.55 9.98 -5.46
CA SER A 136 2.95 11.32 -5.57
C SER A 136 2.00 11.68 -4.43
N GLY A 137 1.72 10.72 -3.52
CA GLY A 137 0.77 10.88 -2.42
C GLY A 137 -0.65 10.38 -2.72
N GLN A 138 -0.93 9.94 -3.93
CA GLN A 138 -2.26 9.42 -4.30
C GLN A 138 -2.66 8.18 -3.48
N PHE A 139 -1.68 7.33 -3.14
CA PHE A 139 -1.88 6.11 -2.38
C PHE A 139 -1.18 6.16 -1.01
N ALA A 140 -1.09 7.34 -0.42
CA ALA A 140 -0.44 7.51 0.87
C ALA A 140 -1.21 6.92 2.07
N GLY A 141 -2.41 6.43 1.83
CA GLY A 141 -3.32 5.95 2.88
C GLY A 141 -4.16 7.09 3.46
N ALA A 142 -5.15 6.72 4.27
CA ALA A 142 -5.93 7.70 5.02
C ALA A 142 -5.00 8.37 6.05
N ASN A 143 -4.75 9.65 5.87
CA ASN A 143 -4.01 10.44 6.85
C ASN A 143 -5.00 10.97 7.88
N ALA A 144 -4.79 10.62 9.16
CA ALA A 144 -5.60 11.15 10.26
C ALA A 144 -5.44 12.68 10.44
N GLY A 145 -4.60 13.31 9.61
CA GLY A 145 -4.20 14.69 9.77
C GLY A 145 -3.11 14.82 10.85
N SER A 146 -2.23 15.78 10.68
CA SER A 146 -1.26 16.17 11.71
C SER A 146 -1.57 17.58 12.15
N PRO A 147 -1.63 17.88 13.45
CA PRO A 147 -1.80 19.26 13.91
C PRO A 147 -0.61 20.12 13.45
N ALA A 148 -0.85 21.41 13.27
CA ALA A 148 0.22 22.33 13.02
C ALA A 148 1.28 22.26 14.13
N GLN A 149 2.54 22.21 13.76
CA GLN A 149 3.65 22.19 14.69
C GLN A 149 4.50 23.43 14.50
N ALA A 150 5.05 23.96 15.59
CA ALA A 150 5.97 25.07 15.52
C ALA A 150 7.19 24.78 16.39
N ASN A 151 8.37 24.92 15.79
CA ASN A 151 9.66 24.70 16.44
C ASN A 151 10.49 25.97 16.42
N VAL A 152 11.09 26.32 17.55
CA VAL A 152 12.08 27.40 17.59
C VAL A 152 13.40 26.86 17.04
N VAL A 153 13.83 27.41 15.92
CA VAL A 153 15.07 27.01 15.24
C VAL A 153 16.25 27.81 15.79
N ALA A 154 16.05 29.09 16.00
CA ALA A 154 17.01 29.97 16.63
C ALA A 154 16.29 30.85 17.63
N ASN A 155 16.82 31.00 18.81
CA ASN A 155 16.23 31.83 19.86
C ASN A 155 17.34 32.67 20.52
N ALA A 156 17.27 33.97 20.29
CA ALA A 156 18.30 34.87 20.82
C ALA A 156 18.22 34.97 22.34
N PRO A 157 19.36 34.92 23.04
CA PRO A 157 19.44 35.22 24.46
C PRO A 157 19.19 36.74 24.69
N LEU A 158 18.47 37.07 25.75
CA LEU A 158 18.20 38.45 26.14
C LEU A 158 19.22 38.95 27.18
N ALA A 159 19.53 40.25 27.15
CA ALA A 159 20.52 40.85 28.01
C ALA A 159 20.23 40.73 29.51
N GLN A 160 18.97 40.63 29.90
CA GLN A 160 18.52 40.41 31.28
C GLN A 160 18.36 38.95 31.67
N GLY A 161 18.78 38.02 30.81
CA GLY A 161 18.57 36.58 30.98
C GLY A 161 17.21 36.13 30.44
N GLY A 162 17.16 34.88 29.98
CA GLY A 162 16.01 34.34 29.29
C GLY A 162 16.17 34.33 27.77
N GLN A 163 15.11 33.99 27.07
CA GLN A 163 15.08 33.85 25.60
C GLN A 163 13.98 34.73 25.01
N LEU A 164 14.15 35.14 23.76
CA LEU A 164 13.20 36.01 23.05
C LEU A 164 11.83 35.32 22.86
N VAL A 165 11.83 34.03 22.60
CA VAL A 165 10.61 33.22 22.56
C VAL A 165 10.62 32.29 23.77
N THR A 166 9.62 32.45 24.66
CA THR A 166 9.53 31.71 25.91
C THR A 166 8.59 30.51 25.85
N GLN A 167 7.58 30.60 24.99
CA GLN A 167 6.59 29.53 24.84
C GLN A 167 5.98 29.56 23.45
N ILE A 168 5.79 28.40 22.84
CA ILE A 168 4.96 28.19 21.66
C ILE A 168 3.78 27.29 22.07
N THR A 169 2.57 27.74 21.76
CA THR A 169 1.38 26.93 21.98
C THR A 169 0.68 26.75 20.63
N ALA A 170 0.63 25.51 20.14
CA ALA A 170 -0.26 25.18 19.04
C ALA A 170 -1.71 25.27 19.57
N ALA A 171 -2.52 26.16 19.04
CA ALA A 171 -3.94 26.16 19.31
C ALA A 171 -4.53 24.89 18.71
N ASN A 172 -5.32 24.13 19.49
CA ASN A 172 -6.00 22.93 19.02
C ASN A 172 -6.73 23.23 17.71
N ALA A 173 -6.21 22.70 16.62
CA ALA A 173 -6.83 22.80 15.32
C ALA A 173 -8.05 21.87 15.27
N ASN A 174 -9.19 22.34 15.77
CA ASN A 174 -10.45 21.87 15.24
C ASN A 174 -10.55 22.41 13.81
N PHE A 175 -10.02 21.66 12.89
CA PHE A 175 -10.11 21.93 11.46
C PHE A 175 -11.56 21.66 11.02
N GLN A 176 -12.45 22.62 11.30
CA GLN A 176 -13.84 22.62 10.84
C GLN A 176 -13.99 23.58 9.68
N ASN A 177 -13.27 23.45 8.62
CA ASN A 177 -13.74 23.87 7.31
C ASN A 177 -12.71 23.60 6.21
N PRO A 178 -12.80 22.51 5.42
CA PRO A 178 -11.92 22.32 4.26
C PRO A 178 -12.19 23.32 3.12
N ASN A 179 -13.25 24.15 3.21
CA ASN A 179 -13.64 25.12 2.19
C ASN A 179 -13.84 26.56 2.74
N GLY A 180 -13.41 26.82 3.98
CA GLY A 180 -13.43 28.20 4.49
C GLY A 180 -12.27 29.03 3.97
N PRO A 181 -12.44 30.36 3.82
CA PRO A 181 -11.32 31.22 3.48
C PRO A 181 -10.23 31.04 4.56
N ALA A 182 -8.99 30.80 4.09
CA ALA A 182 -7.84 30.68 4.94
C ALA A 182 -7.77 31.90 5.88
N GLN A 183 -7.94 31.68 7.18
CA GLN A 183 -7.70 32.68 8.23
C GLN A 183 -6.17 32.75 8.45
N GLY A 184 -5.45 32.99 7.40
CA GLY A 184 -4.02 33.28 7.43
C GLY A 184 -3.80 34.77 7.33
N PHE A 185 -2.62 35.23 7.66
CA PHE A 185 -2.14 36.59 7.35
C PHE A 185 -2.63 36.98 5.96
N GLY A 186 -3.40 38.05 5.84
CA GLY A 186 -4.10 38.46 4.62
C GLY A 186 -3.35 38.18 3.32
N GLY A 187 -3.58 37.00 2.74
CA GLY A 187 -3.03 36.57 1.46
C GLY A 187 -1.87 35.60 1.49
N ILE A 188 -1.39 35.10 2.64
CA ILE A 188 -0.45 33.97 2.67
C ILE A 188 -1.25 32.68 2.53
N SER A 189 -0.89 31.89 1.54
CA SER A 189 -1.31 30.51 1.39
C SER A 189 -0.95 29.72 2.65
N THR A 190 -1.84 28.82 3.09
CA THR A 190 -1.75 27.95 4.26
C THR A 190 -0.59 26.94 4.15
N GLN A 191 0.62 27.38 3.81
CA GLN A 191 1.78 26.51 3.65
C GLN A 191 2.83 26.80 4.71
N ASN A 192 3.72 25.85 4.93
CA ASN A 192 4.82 25.98 5.89
C ASN A 192 5.46 27.36 5.85
N SER A 193 5.60 28.01 6.99
CA SER A 193 6.13 29.36 7.08
C SER A 193 7.32 29.45 8.05
N THR A 194 8.26 30.31 7.74
CA THR A 194 9.32 30.68 8.66
C THR A 194 8.97 32.05 9.24
N VAL A 195 8.82 32.11 10.56
CA VAL A 195 8.50 33.33 11.28
C VAL A 195 9.77 33.86 11.93
N GLN A 196 10.12 35.09 11.62
CA GLN A 196 11.19 35.84 12.29
C GLN A 196 10.57 36.85 13.26
N VAL A 197 11.06 36.84 14.49
CA VAL A 197 10.75 37.81 15.52
C VAL A 197 12.02 38.61 15.75
N GLU A 198 12.01 39.87 15.40
CA GLU A 198 13.14 40.79 15.56
C GLU A 198 12.80 41.88 16.57
N ILE A 199 13.69 42.17 17.50
CA ILE A 199 13.56 43.32 18.38
C ILE A 199 14.08 44.55 17.66
N VAL A 200 13.20 45.52 17.47
CA VAL A 200 13.52 46.80 16.84
C VAL A 200 13.27 47.99 17.79
N ALA A 201 13.93 49.11 17.51
CA ALA A 201 13.64 50.33 18.22
C ALA A 201 12.24 50.85 17.84
N GLY A 202 11.35 50.91 18.81
CA GLY A 202 10.01 51.44 18.65
C GLY A 202 9.92 52.95 18.90
N PRO A 203 8.72 53.52 18.76
CA PRO A 203 8.47 54.93 19.10
C PRO A 203 8.86 55.22 20.56
N ASN A 204 9.46 56.37 20.81
CA ASN A 204 9.89 56.84 22.16
C ASN A 204 11.06 56.05 22.78
N GLY A 205 11.89 55.35 21.98
CA GLY A 205 13.07 54.64 22.48
C GLY A 205 12.79 53.33 23.23
N GLN A 206 11.58 52.83 23.22
CA GLN A 206 11.23 51.53 23.76
C GLN A 206 11.51 50.43 22.74
N ALA A 207 11.96 49.27 23.21
CA ALA A 207 12.12 48.10 22.33
C ALA A 207 10.74 47.44 22.06
N VAL A 208 10.50 47.06 20.82
CA VAL A 208 9.30 46.38 20.39
C VAL A 208 9.69 45.22 19.47
N ALA A 209 8.93 44.15 19.47
CA ALA A 209 9.16 43.05 18.55
C ALA A 209 8.38 43.26 17.24
N LYS A 210 9.07 43.11 16.13
CA LYS A 210 8.52 43.06 14.77
C LYS A 210 8.47 41.58 14.36
N VAL A 211 7.34 41.16 13.85
CA VAL A 211 7.17 39.76 13.42
C VAL A 211 6.97 39.72 11.92
N THR A 212 7.85 39.01 11.24
CA THR A 212 7.84 38.81 9.80
C THR A 212 7.68 37.32 9.51
N ALA A 213 6.67 36.95 8.75
CA ALA A 213 6.49 35.61 8.26
C ALA A 213 6.94 35.54 6.80
N VAL A 214 7.66 34.47 6.46
CA VAL A 214 8.04 34.14 5.09
C VAL A 214 7.30 32.89 4.70
N ASP A 215 6.43 32.98 3.68
CA ASP A 215 5.78 31.85 3.08
C ASP A 215 6.84 30.99 2.37
N SER A 216 6.98 29.75 2.81
CA SER A 216 7.99 28.83 2.28
C SER A 216 7.71 28.39 0.84
N ALA A 217 6.48 28.52 0.33
CA ALA A 217 6.13 28.13 -1.03
C ALA A 217 6.39 29.23 -2.05
N THR A 218 6.10 30.49 -1.67
CA THR A 218 6.18 31.66 -2.58
C THR A 218 7.36 32.55 -2.32
N GLY A 219 8.03 32.42 -1.16
CA GLY A 219 9.07 33.30 -0.69
C GLY A 219 8.56 34.70 -0.32
N GLN A 220 7.25 34.93 -0.29
CA GLN A 220 6.64 36.19 0.03
C GLN A 220 6.82 36.53 1.50
N GLN A 221 7.35 37.70 1.79
CA GLN A 221 7.48 38.22 3.16
C GLN A 221 6.26 39.04 3.53
N ILE A 222 5.66 38.69 4.66
CA ILE A 222 4.58 39.50 5.25
C ILE A 222 4.97 39.86 6.67
N THR A 223 5.01 41.18 6.92
CA THR A 223 5.19 41.70 8.27
C THR A 223 3.82 41.85 8.92
N LEU A 224 3.65 41.29 10.13
CA LEU A 224 2.45 41.54 10.92
C LEU A 224 2.27 43.04 11.17
N PRO A 225 1.06 43.54 10.94
CA PRO A 225 0.78 44.95 11.25
C PRO A 225 0.86 45.18 12.77
N GLY A 226 1.69 46.06 13.18
CA GLY A 226 1.88 46.41 14.60
C GLY A 226 3.21 45.97 15.18
N SER A 227 3.47 46.47 16.37
CA SER A 227 4.64 46.11 17.18
C SER A 227 4.17 45.44 18.44
N PHE A 228 4.88 44.42 18.89
CA PHE A 228 4.55 43.68 20.09
C PHE A 228 5.44 44.11 21.26
N ASN A 229 4.81 44.36 22.39
CA ASN A 229 5.50 44.76 23.62
C ASN A 229 6.19 43.55 24.29
N PRO A 230 7.19 43.79 25.17
CA PRO A 230 7.79 42.73 25.98
C PRO A 230 6.75 41.90 26.72
N GLY A 231 6.89 40.55 26.66
CA GLY A 231 5.96 39.62 27.28
C GLY A 231 4.63 39.41 26.56
N ALA A 232 4.42 40.05 25.40
CA ALA A 232 3.20 39.88 24.62
C ALA A 232 3.08 38.45 24.01
N THR A 233 1.86 38.05 23.75
CA THR A 233 1.59 36.85 22.96
C THR A 233 1.24 37.28 21.52
N VAL A 234 2.02 36.83 20.57
CA VAL A 234 1.75 37.00 19.15
C VAL A 234 0.76 35.89 18.76
N SER A 235 -0.45 36.28 18.43
CA SER A 235 -1.52 35.36 17.97
C SER A 235 -1.80 35.60 16.49
N GLY A 236 -2.41 34.63 15.84
CA GLY A 236 -2.77 34.74 14.41
C GLY A 236 -1.72 34.17 13.45
N LEU A 237 -0.71 33.48 13.96
CA LEU A 237 0.25 32.69 13.19
C LEU A 237 -0.31 31.30 12.90
N GLU A 238 -1.31 31.17 12.04
CA GLU A 238 -1.88 29.87 11.60
C GLU A 238 -2.20 28.91 12.76
N ASN A 239 -2.94 29.37 13.79
CA ASN A 239 -3.22 28.62 15.00
C ASN A 239 -2.02 28.32 15.91
N VAL A 240 -0.92 29.02 15.72
CA VAL A 240 0.21 28.99 16.64
C VAL A 240 0.28 30.32 17.39
N ASN A 241 0.34 30.26 18.72
CA ASN A 241 0.57 31.41 19.57
C ASN A 241 2.02 31.39 20.06
N VAL A 242 2.72 32.50 19.86
CA VAL A 242 4.10 32.67 20.28
C VAL A 242 4.15 33.68 21.43
N LYS A 243 4.59 33.23 22.60
CA LYS A 243 4.79 34.11 23.76
C LYS A 243 6.22 34.66 23.75
N LEU A 244 6.33 35.96 23.73
CA LEU A 244 7.59 36.66 23.79
C LEU A 244 8.12 36.79 25.21
N GLY A 245 9.44 36.81 25.35
CA GLY A 245 10.11 37.16 26.59
C GLY A 245 10.03 38.63 26.93
N THR A 246 10.51 38.99 28.10
CA THR A 246 10.68 40.42 28.51
C THR A 246 12.01 40.91 27.96
N PHE A 247 11.95 41.80 26.98
CA PHE A 247 13.13 42.39 26.34
C PHE A 247 13.17 43.90 26.59
N THR A 248 14.34 44.49 26.45
CA THR A 248 14.63 45.93 26.70
C THR A 248 15.31 46.57 25.50
N SER A 249 15.58 47.87 25.57
CA SER A 249 16.32 48.58 24.51
C SER A 249 17.74 48.05 24.26
N GLY A 250 18.30 47.31 25.24
CA GLY A 250 19.61 46.65 25.06
C GLY A 250 19.55 45.40 24.19
N ASP A 251 18.36 44.91 23.89
CA ASP A 251 18.13 43.70 23.10
C ASP A 251 17.78 43.99 21.65
N VAL A 252 17.81 45.26 21.22
CA VAL A 252 17.54 45.68 19.84
C VAL A 252 18.52 45.00 18.88
N GLY A 253 18.01 44.39 17.83
CA GLY A 253 18.76 43.60 16.85
C GLY A 253 18.78 42.09 17.17
N GLN A 254 18.24 41.61 18.30
CA GLN A 254 18.10 40.20 18.57
C GLN A 254 16.95 39.60 17.76
N VAL A 255 17.19 38.40 17.23
CA VAL A 255 16.25 37.70 16.33
C VAL A 255 15.98 36.30 16.85
N ALA A 256 14.71 35.89 16.83
CA ALA A 256 14.33 34.50 16.98
C ALA A 256 13.65 34.00 15.67
N THR A 257 13.96 32.80 15.29
CA THR A 257 13.39 32.15 14.10
C THR A 257 12.56 30.95 14.52
N ILE A 258 11.32 30.91 14.08
CA ILE A 258 10.35 29.85 14.36
C ILE A 258 9.94 29.26 13.03
N GLN A 259 10.00 27.94 12.93
CA GLN A 259 9.40 27.22 11.82
C GLN A 259 8.01 26.73 12.20
N ILE A 260 7.04 27.11 11.40
CA ILE A 260 5.65 26.63 11.52
C ILE A 260 5.42 25.61 10.40
N GLN A 261 5.10 24.40 10.79
CA GLN A 261 4.62 23.35 9.91
C GLN A 261 3.10 23.42 9.88
N GLN A 262 2.56 23.48 8.67
CA GLN A 262 1.11 23.47 8.48
C GLN A 262 0.47 22.20 9.06
N ALA A 263 -0.74 22.34 9.60
CA ALA A 263 -1.58 21.20 9.85
C ALA A 263 -1.89 20.47 8.54
N VAL A 264 -1.62 19.18 8.48
CA VAL A 264 -2.05 18.35 7.37
C VAL A 264 -3.50 17.98 7.62
N PRO A 265 -4.47 18.44 6.80
CA PRO A 265 -5.87 18.06 6.98
C PRO A 265 -6.00 16.54 6.83
N PRO A 266 -6.92 15.91 7.57
CA PRO A 266 -7.23 14.51 7.35
C PRO A 266 -7.72 14.35 5.89
N ASN A 267 -6.99 13.59 5.10
CA ASN A 267 -7.35 13.35 3.73
C ASN A 267 -7.98 11.96 3.60
N ALA A 268 -9.31 11.92 3.56
CA ALA A 268 -10.08 10.71 3.32
C ALA A 268 -9.96 10.20 1.86
N GLN A 269 -9.36 11.00 0.97
CA GLN A 269 -9.26 10.68 -0.46
C GLN A 269 -7.95 9.97 -0.84
N ASN A 270 -6.96 9.93 0.03
CA ASN A 270 -5.75 9.14 -0.19
C ASN A 270 -6.02 7.69 0.19
N SER A 271 -6.71 7.01 -0.69
CA SER A 271 -7.05 5.60 -0.51
C SER A 271 -5.80 4.74 -0.67
N ALA A 272 -5.63 3.75 0.20
CA ALA A 272 -4.71 2.67 -0.07
C ALA A 272 -5.09 1.97 -1.40
N LEU A 273 -4.10 1.53 -2.15
CA LEU A 273 -4.34 0.68 -3.32
C LEU A 273 -4.95 -0.63 -2.84
N GLN A 274 -6.21 -0.89 -3.23
CA GLN A 274 -6.91 -2.11 -2.82
C GLN A 274 -6.52 -3.27 -3.72
N VAL A 275 -6.03 -4.34 -3.13
CA VAL A 275 -5.62 -5.56 -3.83
C VAL A 275 -6.47 -6.71 -3.33
N GLN A 276 -7.18 -7.40 -4.22
CA GLN A 276 -7.87 -8.64 -3.88
C GLN A 276 -6.83 -9.69 -3.48
N SER A 277 -6.76 -9.98 -2.20
CA SER A 277 -5.70 -10.79 -1.58
C SER A 277 -6.15 -12.19 -1.20
N GLY A 278 -7.43 -12.51 -1.35
CA GLY A 278 -7.98 -13.85 -1.06
C GLY A 278 -9.00 -14.29 -2.09
N GLY A 279 -9.40 -15.55 -2.01
CA GLY A 279 -10.32 -16.19 -2.96
C GLY A 279 -11.78 -15.76 -2.81
N ASP A 280 -12.15 -15.16 -1.67
CA ASP A 280 -13.53 -14.78 -1.37
C ASP A 280 -13.75 -13.27 -1.55
N GLU A 281 -15.01 -12.89 -1.76
CA GLU A 281 -15.42 -11.49 -1.84
C GLU A 281 -15.08 -10.74 -0.55
N GLY A 282 -14.51 -9.53 -0.68
CA GLY A 282 -14.13 -8.67 0.45
C GLY A 282 -12.76 -8.98 1.06
N ASN A 283 -12.07 -10.02 0.66
CA ASN A 283 -10.69 -10.30 1.09
C ASN A 283 -9.70 -9.39 0.35
N VAL A 284 -9.67 -8.12 0.73
CA VAL A 284 -8.79 -7.11 0.14
C VAL A 284 -7.71 -6.66 1.12
N THR A 285 -6.53 -6.40 0.61
CA THR A 285 -5.42 -5.81 1.35
C THR A 285 -5.12 -4.43 0.78
N GLY A 286 -5.12 -3.41 1.65
CA GLY A 286 -4.74 -2.05 1.28
C GLY A 286 -3.22 -1.88 1.31
N VAL A 287 -2.64 -1.41 0.21
CA VAL A 287 -1.20 -1.09 0.09
C VAL A 287 -1.05 0.41 0.01
N THR A 288 -0.19 0.98 0.86
CA THR A 288 0.11 2.41 0.91
C THR A 288 1.56 2.67 0.55
N PHE A 289 1.83 3.76 -0.17
CA PHE A 289 3.17 4.04 -0.70
C PHE A 289 3.82 5.29 -0.11
N GLY A 290 3.08 6.09 0.62
CA GLY A 290 3.55 7.39 1.13
C GLY A 290 3.62 8.47 0.06
N ASN A 291 4.14 9.64 0.45
CA ASN A 291 4.38 10.77 -0.45
C ASN A 291 5.84 11.21 -0.31
N ALA A 292 6.61 11.05 -1.38
CA ALA A 292 8.02 11.41 -1.42
C ALA A 292 8.29 12.67 -2.27
N SER A 293 7.26 13.47 -2.58
CA SER A 293 7.45 14.72 -3.30
C SER A 293 8.28 15.72 -2.48
N ALA A 294 9.00 16.60 -3.15
CA ALA A 294 9.81 17.62 -2.48
C ALA A 294 8.99 18.53 -1.55
N ALA A 295 7.71 18.74 -1.87
CA ALA A 295 6.79 19.50 -1.03
C ALA A 295 6.42 18.72 0.25
N SER A 296 6.08 17.43 0.13
CA SER A 296 5.74 16.59 1.28
C SER A 296 6.92 16.38 2.22
N LEU A 297 8.12 16.24 1.67
CA LEU A 297 9.36 16.13 2.43
C LEU A 297 9.89 17.48 2.92
N GLN A 298 9.19 18.60 2.61
CA GLN A 298 9.53 19.96 3.02
C GLN A 298 10.92 20.43 2.56
N ILE A 299 11.47 19.81 1.51
CA ILE A 299 12.78 20.14 0.95
C ILE A 299 12.70 21.08 -0.25
N ALA A 300 11.49 21.40 -0.73
CA ALA A 300 11.28 22.25 -1.91
C ALA A 300 11.96 23.62 -1.78
N ASN A 301 12.10 24.10 -0.55
CA ASN A 301 12.69 25.41 -0.23
C ASN A 301 13.95 25.28 0.63
N ALA A 302 14.80 24.28 0.33
CA ALA A 302 16.12 24.18 0.94
C ALA A 302 16.93 25.40 0.52
N ASP A 303 17.22 26.30 1.46
CA ASP A 303 17.94 27.55 1.23
C ASP A 303 19.33 27.46 1.86
N LEU A 304 20.36 27.64 1.03
CA LEU A 304 21.77 27.62 1.39
C LEU A 304 22.44 28.99 1.17
N SER A 305 21.65 30.05 0.95
CA SER A 305 22.14 31.40 0.64
C SER A 305 22.90 32.05 1.80
N THR A 306 22.59 31.65 3.04
CA THR A 306 23.26 32.11 4.27
C THR A 306 23.63 30.95 5.17
N SER A 307 24.58 31.14 6.07
CA SER A 307 24.96 30.15 7.12
C SER A 307 23.75 29.77 7.99
N ALA A 308 22.93 30.76 8.39
CA ALA A 308 21.71 30.50 9.18
C ALA A 308 20.67 29.69 8.41
N ASN A 309 20.44 30.02 7.14
CA ASN A 309 19.51 29.27 6.30
C ASN A 309 19.99 27.82 6.03
N SER A 310 21.32 27.67 5.85
CA SER A 310 21.93 26.34 5.71
C SER A 310 21.71 25.49 6.96
N THR A 311 21.88 26.07 8.17
CA THR A 311 21.60 25.39 9.44
C THR A 311 20.12 24.98 9.54
N ASN A 312 19.19 25.86 9.15
CA ASN A 312 17.77 25.54 9.11
C ASN A 312 17.46 24.42 8.11
N SER A 313 18.13 24.44 6.95
CA SER A 313 17.98 23.42 5.91
C SER A 313 18.48 22.06 6.38
N ILE A 314 19.53 21.97 7.20
CA ILE A 314 19.98 20.72 7.82
C ILE A 314 18.86 20.10 8.67
N GLY A 315 18.22 20.91 9.53
CA GLY A 315 17.14 20.42 10.38
C GLY A 315 15.94 19.86 9.58
N ARG A 316 15.59 20.54 8.47
CA ARG A 316 14.54 20.06 7.56
C ARG A 316 14.93 18.77 6.85
N LEU A 317 16.17 18.68 6.39
CA LEU A 317 16.68 17.50 5.71
C LEU A 317 16.76 16.30 6.65
N ASP A 318 17.13 16.50 7.91
CA ASP A 318 17.12 15.43 8.91
C ASP A 318 15.69 14.93 9.17
N GLN A 319 14.69 15.81 9.22
CA GLN A 319 13.28 15.45 9.32
C GLN A 319 12.81 14.70 8.06
N ALA A 320 13.18 15.18 6.86
CA ALA A 320 12.84 14.53 5.60
C ALA A 320 13.44 13.10 5.52
N ILE A 321 14.68 12.93 5.94
CA ILE A 321 15.37 11.62 5.99
C ILE A 321 14.64 10.69 6.98
N ALA A 322 14.26 11.20 8.16
CA ALA A 322 13.51 10.41 9.14
C ALA A 322 12.13 10.00 8.62
N GLN A 323 11.39 10.92 7.99
CA GLN A 323 10.09 10.63 7.37
C GLN A 323 10.21 9.60 6.25
N LEU A 324 11.22 9.73 5.40
CA LEU A 324 11.50 8.78 4.33
C LEU A 324 11.83 7.40 4.88
N GLY A 325 12.64 7.33 5.96
CA GLY A 325 12.96 6.10 6.67
C GLY A 325 11.73 5.41 7.25
N GLN A 326 10.79 6.17 7.83
CA GLN A 326 9.50 5.64 8.29
C GLN A 326 8.69 5.07 7.13
N THR A 327 8.62 5.77 6.01
CA THR A 327 7.92 5.30 4.80
C THR A 327 8.55 4.01 4.27
N GLN A 328 9.89 3.91 4.21
CA GLN A 328 10.59 2.70 3.80
C GLN A 328 10.32 1.53 4.76
N THR A 329 10.30 1.78 6.07
CA THR A 329 9.99 0.76 7.08
C THR A 329 8.55 0.26 6.93
N ALA A 330 7.59 1.16 6.75
CA ALA A 330 6.20 0.81 6.52
C ALA A 330 6.04 -0.04 5.24
N LEU A 331 6.71 0.36 4.15
CA LEU A 331 6.69 -0.37 2.89
C LEU A 331 7.34 -1.76 3.02
N GLY A 332 8.46 -1.86 3.75
CA GLY A 332 9.10 -3.14 4.05
C GLY A 332 8.19 -4.08 4.85
N SER A 333 7.47 -3.56 5.84
CA SER A 333 6.49 -4.37 6.59
C SER A 333 5.34 -4.86 5.73
N GLN A 334 4.86 -4.02 4.80
CA GLN A 334 3.84 -4.41 3.83
C GLN A 334 4.34 -5.49 2.86
N GLN A 335 5.59 -5.40 2.40
CA GLN A 335 6.21 -6.44 1.57
C GLN A 335 6.22 -7.79 2.27
N VAL A 336 6.60 -7.83 3.54
CA VAL A 336 6.57 -9.05 4.34
C VAL A 336 5.14 -9.58 4.47
N GLN A 337 4.16 -8.71 4.74
CA GLN A 337 2.75 -9.10 4.82
C GLN A 337 2.24 -9.69 3.50
N LEU A 338 2.56 -9.07 2.36
CA LEU A 338 2.19 -9.56 1.04
C LEU A 338 2.81 -10.94 0.75
N GLN A 339 4.07 -11.16 1.13
CA GLN A 339 4.70 -12.49 1.01
C GLN A 339 4.01 -13.56 1.84
N TYR A 340 3.59 -13.23 3.07
CA TYR A 340 2.81 -14.16 3.88
C TYR A 340 1.45 -14.47 3.24
N GLN A 341 0.81 -13.47 2.63
CA GLN A 341 -0.46 -13.66 1.95
C GLN A 341 -0.34 -14.58 0.72
N VAL A 342 0.72 -14.42 -0.10
CA VAL A 342 1.00 -15.33 -1.21
C VAL A 342 1.12 -16.77 -0.70
N ARG A 343 1.94 -17.00 0.34
CA ARG A 343 2.14 -18.34 0.91
C ARG A 343 0.84 -18.94 1.49
N ALA A 344 0.02 -18.11 2.13
CA ALA A 344 -1.27 -18.53 2.65
C ALA A 344 -2.23 -18.95 1.54
N ASN A 345 -2.30 -18.17 0.46
CA ASN A 345 -3.12 -18.47 -0.71
C ASN A 345 -2.64 -19.76 -1.41
N ASP A 346 -1.32 -19.92 -1.59
CA ASP A 346 -0.74 -21.12 -2.20
C ASP A 346 -1.05 -22.36 -1.35
N THR A 347 -0.94 -22.26 -0.03
CA THR A 347 -1.29 -23.35 0.89
C THR A 347 -2.77 -23.68 0.82
N ALA A 348 -3.64 -22.65 0.79
CA ALA A 348 -5.09 -22.86 0.64
C ALA A 348 -5.43 -23.52 -0.69
N ALA A 349 -4.82 -23.05 -1.80
CA ALA A 349 -5.01 -23.63 -3.13
C ALA A 349 -4.61 -25.12 -3.17
N VAL A 350 -3.45 -25.48 -2.59
CA VAL A 350 -2.98 -26.87 -2.52
C VAL A 350 -3.91 -27.73 -1.67
N ASN A 351 -4.38 -27.25 -0.51
CA ASN A 351 -5.31 -27.98 0.34
C ASN A 351 -6.66 -28.22 -0.37
N LEU A 352 -7.19 -27.19 -1.04
CA LEU A 352 -8.44 -27.32 -1.81
C LEU A 352 -8.27 -28.24 -3.02
N GLN A 353 -7.13 -28.18 -3.70
CA GLN A 353 -6.80 -29.08 -4.81
C GLN A 353 -6.71 -30.53 -4.34
N THR A 354 -6.12 -30.79 -3.16
CA THR A 354 -6.08 -32.11 -2.54
C THR A 354 -7.47 -32.59 -2.19
N ALA A 355 -8.33 -31.73 -1.62
CA ALA A 355 -9.71 -32.07 -1.33
C ALA A 355 -10.52 -32.37 -2.60
N GLN A 356 -10.31 -31.59 -3.66
CA GLN A 356 -10.90 -31.83 -4.97
C GLN A 356 -10.44 -33.16 -5.56
N SER A 357 -9.13 -33.45 -5.50
CA SER A 357 -8.55 -34.71 -5.97
C SER A 357 -9.18 -35.93 -5.24
N ASN A 358 -9.30 -35.84 -3.93
CA ASN A 358 -9.94 -36.91 -3.12
C ASN A 358 -11.40 -37.18 -3.52
N LEU A 359 -12.11 -36.14 -4.02
CA LEU A 359 -13.49 -36.29 -4.47
C LEU A 359 -13.59 -36.72 -5.92
N SER A 360 -12.74 -36.21 -6.78
CA SER A 360 -12.88 -36.33 -8.24
C SER A 360 -12.04 -37.43 -8.87
N ASP A 361 -10.90 -37.78 -8.26
CA ASP A 361 -9.96 -38.71 -8.88
C ASP A 361 -10.39 -40.17 -8.73
N ALA A 362 -10.10 -40.95 -9.75
CA ALA A 362 -10.36 -42.38 -9.77
C ALA A 362 -9.21 -43.15 -9.09
N ASN A 363 -9.55 -44.09 -8.25
CA ASN A 363 -8.58 -45.07 -7.80
C ASN A 363 -8.37 -46.10 -8.90
N VAL A 364 -7.26 -45.96 -9.62
CA VAL A 364 -6.94 -46.83 -10.78
C VAL A 364 -6.97 -48.31 -10.43
N GLY A 365 -6.56 -48.71 -9.22
CA GLY A 365 -6.63 -50.12 -8.78
C GLY A 365 -8.06 -50.63 -8.66
N ILE A 366 -8.98 -49.78 -8.16
CA ILE A 366 -10.40 -50.13 -8.05
C ILE A 366 -11.04 -50.15 -9.45
N GLU A 367 -10.77 -49.15 -10.29
CA GLU A 367 -11.37 -49.08 -11.63
C GLU A 367 -10.86 -50.21 -12.54
N ASN A 368 -9.60 -50.63 -12.44
CA ASN A 368 -9.08 -51.79 -13.15
C ASN A 368 -9.77 -53.11 -12.69
N THR A 369 -9.99 -53.21 -11.35
CA THR A 369 -10.75 -54.33 -10.82
C THR A 369 -12.19 -54.37 -11.33
N ASN A 370 -12.84 -53.19 -11.39
CA ASN A 370 -14.20 -53.02 -11.90
C ASN A 370 -14.24 -53.32 -13.44
N ALA A 371 -13.26 -52.89 -14.21
CA ALA A 371 -13.14 -53.19 -15.62
C ALA A 371 -13.00 -54.70 -15.86
N THR A 372 -12.09 -55.33 -15.12
CA THR A 372 -11.90 -56.81 -15.19
C THR A 372 -13.16 -57.56 -14.83
N LEU A 373 -13.82 -57.18 -13.72
CA LEU A 373 -15.08 -57.82 -13.28
C LEU A 373 -16.18 -57.60 -14.32
N SER A 374 -16.29 -56.42 -14.92
CA SER A 374 -17.27 -56.12 -15.96
C SER A 374 -17.01 -56.93 -17.23
N SER A 375 -15.74 -57.06 -17.64
CA SER A 375 -15.33 -57.93 -18.75
C SER A 375 -15.67 -59.38 -18.52
N VAL A 376 -15.41 -59.93 -17.33
CA VAL A 376 -15.80 -61.31 -16.97
C VAL A 376 -17.34 -61.49 -16.98
N ARG A 377 -18.09 -60.51 -16.47
CA ARG A 377 -19.57 -60.52 -16.51
C ARG A 377 -20.11 -60.47 -17.94
N GLU A 378 -19.49 -59.69 -18.82
CA GLU A 378 -19.82 -59.59 -20.25
C GLU A 378 -19.63 -60.97 -20.92
N GLN A 379 -18.45 -61.60 -20.70
CA GLN A 379 -18.18 -62.95 -21.25
C GLN A 379 -19.15 -63.99 -20.78
N LEU A 380 -19.51 -63.96 -19.47
CA LEU A 380 -20.52 -64.87 -18.91
C LEU A 380 -21.92 -64.59 -19.50
N ALA A 381 -22.33 -63.33 -19.67
CA ALA A 381 -23.60 -62.97 -20.28
C ALA A 381 -23.66 -63.43 -21.77
N LEU A 382 -22.58 -63.25 -22.51
CA LEU A 382 -22.45 -63.76 -23.89
C LEU A 382 -22.56 -65.29 -23.95
N ALA A 383 -21.90 -66.00 -23.02
CA ALA A 383 -21.99 -67.48 -22.96
C ALA A 383 -23.42 -67.98 -22.65
N VAL A 384 -24.11 -67.27 -21.72
CA VAL A 384 -25.53 -67.58 -21.40
C VAL A 384 -26.45 -67.32 -22.60
N VAL A 385 -26.26 -66.24 -23.32
CA VAL A 385 -27.04 -65.92 -24.55
C VAL A 385 -26.77 -66.95 -25.63
N ALA A 386 -25.50 -67.33 -25.85
CA ALA A 386 -25.11 -68.32 -26.83
C ALA A 386 -25.73 -69.72 -26.50
N GLN A 387 -25.66 -70.13 -25.23
CA GLN A 387 -26.23 -71.38 -24.78
C GLN A 387 -27.77 -71.46 -24.94
N ARG A 388 -28.45 -70.36 -24.74
CA ARG A 388 -29.89 -70.21 -24.98
C ARG A 388 -30.25 -70.29 -26.45
N ASN A 389 -29.48 -69.65 -27.32
CA ASN A 389 -29.73 -69.75 -28.76
C ASN A 389 -29.60 -71.18 -29.25
N THR A 390 -28.66 -71.96 -28.71
CA THR A 390 -28.52 -73.36 -29.05
C THR A 390 -29.65 -74.19 -28.49
N GLN A 391 -30.18 -73.92 -27.27
CA GLN A 391 -31.36 -74.59 -26.70
C GLN A 391 -32.63 -74.20 -27.51
N SER A 392 -32.83 -72.98 -27.90
CA SER A 392 -33.97 -72.59 -28.73
C SER A 392 -33.93 -73.25 -30.10
N ALA A 393 -32.76 -73.40 -30.71
CA ALA A 393 -32.58 -74.10 -31.98
C ALA A 393 -32.90 -75.64 -31.80
N ALA A 394 -32.44 -76.22 -30.71
CA ALA A 394 -32.74 -77.59 -30.38
C ALA A 394 -34.27 -77.87 -30.15
N VAL A 395 -34.98 -76.95 -29.49
CA VAL A 395 -36.44 -76.99 -29.32
C VAL A 395 -37.15 -76.84 -30.63
N LEU A 396 -36.76 -75.92 -31.53
CA LEU A 396 -37.29 -75.71 -32.89
C LEU A 396 -37.08 -76.96 -33.74
N THR A 397 -35.96 -77.69 -33.61
CA THR A 397 -35.72 -78.92 -34.31
C THR A 397 -36.56 -80.06 -33.78
N LEU A 398 -36.96 -80.02 -32.51
CA LEU A 398 -37.86 -81.06 -31.86
C LEU A 398 -39.32 -80.87 -32.28
N PHE A 399 -39.78 -79.66 -32.53
CA PHE A 399 -41.14 -79.30 -32.96
C PHE A 399 -41.30 -79.19 -34.45
N GLY A 400 -40.23 -79.19 -35.25
CA GLY A 400 -40.23 -79.05 -36.69
C GLY A 400 -40.19 -80.36 -37.50
N ARG A 401 -40.57 -81.46 -36.87
CA ARG A 401 -40.77 -82.74 -37.58
C ARG A 401 -42.23 -83.02 -37.67
#